data_a7c455eab7907659304f8e5675083b57
#
_entry.id   a7c455eab7907659304f8e5675083b57
#
_cell.length_a   1.000
_cell.length_b   1.000
_cell.length_c   1.000
_cell.angle_alpha   90.00
_cell.angle_beta   90.00
_cell.angle_gamma   90.00
#
_symmetry.space_group_name_H-M   'P 1'
#
loop_
_entity.id
_entity.type
_entity.pdbx_description
1 polymer ?
#
loop_
_entity_poly.entity_id
_entity_poly.type
_entity_poly.pdbx_seq_one_letter_code
_entity_poly.pdbx_strand_id
1 'polypeptide(L)'
;MPQSIALSLVSHTNVGKTTLARTLLARDVGEVRDAPHVTEFAEQQLLLRSEAGDELLLWDTPGFGDSRRLVARMRLQGQPVGWFLSQVWDRWRDRAFWGSQQVARHVRDTSDVVLYLVNASEPPEAAGYLAPEMDLLGWIGKPVLVLLNQLGPPRAPGADEEDVERWSTRLRDWPQVRRVLPLDAFARCWVHEVALWDALAQVLPPDRQPAMDTLRAAWQAGRTLQVFHLSGAGPDHPWLGHVREGRYLKAVWGRLW
;
A
#
# COMPACT_ATOMS: atom_id res chain seq x y z
N MET A 1 -14.91 -20.39 1.03
CA MET A 1 -14.72 -19.82 2.37
C MET A 1 -14.24 -18.39 2.19
N PRO A 2 -14.70 -17.42 3.01
CA PRO A 2 -14.17 -16.06 2.95
C PRO A 2 -12.66 -16.03 3.13
N GLN A 3 -11.99 -15.16 2.40
CA GLN A 3 -10.53 -14.98 2.44
C GLN A 3 -10.18 -13.55 2.86
N SER A 4 -9.01 -13.40 3.47
CA SER A 4 -8.47 -12.09 3.80
C SER A 4 -7.21 -11.83 2.98
N ILE A 5 -7.14 -10.66 2.35
CA ILE A 5 -5.95 -10.15 1.67
C ILE A 5 -5.33 -9.08 2.57
N ALA A 6 -4.08 -9.27 2.94
CA ALA A 6 -3.36 -8.40 3.86
C ALA A 6 -2.33 -7.54 3.15
N LEU A 7 -2.49 -6.22 3.26
CA LEU A 7 -1.54 -5.22 2.77
C LEU A 7 -0.76 -4.64 3.95
N SER A 8 0.55 -4.51 3.85
CA SER A 8 1.35 -3.73 4.82
C SER A 8 1.83 -2.43 4.21
N LEU A 9 1.51 -1.34 4.86
CA LEU A 9 1.96 0.00 4.49
C LEU A 9 3.27 0.32 5.19
N VAL A 10 4.33 0.43 4.41
CA VAL A 10 5.70 0.64 4.87
C VAL A 10 6.28 1.90 4.23
N SER A 11 7.09 2.63 4.95
CA SER A 11 7.81 3.79 4.41
C SER A 11 9.03 4.12 5.25
N HIS A 12 9.92 4.92 4.68
CA HIS A 12 10.85 5.70 5.49
C HIS A 12 10.10 6.71 6.38
N THR A 13 10.77 7.29 7.37
CA THR A 13 10.16 8.27 8.27
C THR A 13 9.65 9.51 7.52
N ASN A 14 8.49 10.05 7.94
CA ASN A 14 7.91 11.31 7.45
C ASN A 14 7.46 11.37 5.98
N VAL A 15 7.21 10.26 5.33
CA VAL A 15 6.73 10.21 3.93
C VAL A 15 5.19 10.32 3.81
N GLY A 16 4.48 10.55 4.92
CA GLY A 16 3.01 10.71 4.90
C GLY A 16 2.21 9.41 4.98
N LYS A 17 2.79 8.34 5.53
CA LYS A 17 2.17 7.02 5.66
C LYS A 17 0.80 7.04 6.34
N THR A 18 0.69 7.63 7.52
CA THR A 18 -0.58 7.73 8.27
C THR A 18 -1.63 8.54 7.51
N THR A 19 -1.23 9.58 6.77
CA THR A 19 -2.14 10.36 5.91
C THR A 19 -2.67 9.49 4.78
N LEU A 20 -1.81 8.72 4.11
CA LEU A 20 -2.24 7.81 3.05
C LEU A 20 -3.15 6.69 3.59
N ALA A 21 -2.82 6.11 4.74
CA ALA A 21 -3.68 5.11 5.39
C ALA A 21 -5.10 5.68 5.60
N ARG A 22 -5.24 6.87 6.15
CA ARG A 22 -6.53 7.55 6.33
C ARG A 22 -7.24 7.81 4.99
N THR A 23 -6.51 8.22 3.97
CA THR A 23 -7.05 8.46 2.62
C THR A 23 -7.57 7.16 2.00
N LEU A 24 -6.85 6.06 2.11
CA LEU A 24 -7.27 4.74 1.60
C LEU A 24 -8.49 4.21 2.34
N LEU A 25 -8.60 4.44 3.64
CA LEU A 25 -9.74 4.03 4.45
C LEU A 25 -11.05 4.73 4.05
N ALA A 26 -10.98 5.85 3.31
CA ALA A 26 -12.11 6.60 2.78
C ALA A 26 -13.23 6.93 3.80
N ARG A 27 -12.94 6.82 5.08
CA ARG A 27 -13.88 7.11 6.16
C ARG A 27 -13.49 8.43 6.77
N ASP A 28 -14.41 9.39 6.73
CA ASP A 28 -14.44 10.41 7.75
C ASP A 28 -14.39 9.68 9.09
N VAL A 29 -13.45 10.07 9.93
CA VAL A 29 -13.04 9.42 11.16
C VAL A 29 -14.20 9.40 12.16
N GLY A 30 -15.21 8.57 11.94
CA GLY A 30 -16.38 8.39 12.78
C GLY A 30 -16.62 6.96 13.28
N GLU A 31 -16.05 5.97 12.59
CA GLU A 31 -16.12 4.57 13.01
C GLU A 31 -14.75 3.89 12.91
N VAL A 32 -13.85 4.27 13.79
CA VAL A 32 -12.72 3.41 14.15
C VAL A 32 -13.30 2.28 14.98
N ARG A 33 -13.60 1.15 14.39
CA ARG A 33 -13.71 -0.08 15.16
C ARG A 33 -12.30 -0.40 15.59
N ASP A 34 -12.04 -0.27 16.89
CA ASP A 34 -10.86 -0.81 17.53
C ASP A 34 -10.76 -2.29 17.20
N ALA A 35 -10.00 -2.64 16.17
CA ALA A 35 -9.53 -4.01 16.05
C ALA A 35 -8.55 -4.22 17.20
N PRO A 36 -8.65 -5.33 17.94
CA PRO A 36 -7.74 -5.57 19.05
C PRO A 36 -6.30 -5.47 18.54
N HIS A 37 -5.46 -4.71 19.23
CA HIS A 37 -4.03 -4.59 18.97
C HIS A 37 -3.43 -5.99 18.94
N VAL A 38 -3.28 -6.55 17.72
CA VAL A 38 -2.79 -7.92 17.55
C VAL A 38 -1.28 -7.97 17.75
N THR A 39 -0.61 -6.81 17.64
CA THR A 39 0.82 -6.67 18.00
C THR A 39 1.08 -5.24 18.51
N GLU A 40 1.98 -5.13 19.48
CA GLU A 40 2.47 -3.86 20.06
C GLU A 40 3.10 -2.92 18.98
N PHE A 41 3.22 -3.37 17.72
CA PHE A 41 4.03 -2.75 16.69
C PHE A 41 3.34 -2.50 15.33
N ALA A 42 2.06 -2.89 15.14
CA ALA A 42 1.33 -2.65 13.91
C ALA A 42 -0.17 -2.59 14.18
N GLU A 43 -0.86 -1.61 13.57
CA GLU A 43 -2.31 -1.47 13.65
C GLU A 43 -2.97 -2.07 12.42
N GLN A 44 -3.90 -3.00 12.65
CA GLN A 44 -4.71 -3.58 11.59
C GLN A 44 -5.98 -2.76 11.39
N GLN A 45 -6.28 -2.46 10.13
CA GLN A 45 -7.50 -1.74 9.74
C GLN A 45 -8.20 -2.48 8.60
N LEU A 46 -9.52 -2.59 8.69
CA LEU A 46 -10.35 -3.14 7.61
C LEU A 46 -10.57 -2.05 6.56
N LEU A 47 -9.99 -2.22 5.37
CA LEU A 47 -10.21 -1.31 4.24
C LEU A 47 -11.56 -1.57 3.56
N LEU A 48 -11.87 -2.84 3.33
CA LEU A 48 -13.08 -3.23 2.60
C LEU A 48 -13.49 -4.65 2.96
N ARG A 49 -14.81 -4.90 2.95
CA ARG A 49 -15.38 -6.24 3.02
C ARG A 49 -16.37 -6.43 1.86
N SER A 50 -16.27 -7.56 1.16
CA SER A 50 -17.21 -7.94 0.13
C SER A 50 -18.49 -8.54 0.72
N GLU A 51 -19.57 -8.64 -0.06
CA GLU A 51 -20.79 -9.35 0.34
C GLU A 51 -20.54 -10.85 0.57
N ALA A 52 -19.56 -11.42 -0.12
CA ALA A 52 -19.11 -12.80 0.09
C ALA A 52 -18.34 -13.01 1.40
N GLY A 53 -18.04 -11.93 2.13
CA GLY A 53 -17.31 -11.94 3.38
C GLY A 53 -15.78 -11.86 3.24
N ASP A 54 -15.24 -11.72 2.01
CA ASP A 54 -13.81 -11.50 1.81
C ASP A 54 -13.40 -10.13 2.34
N GLU A 55 -12.19 -10.02 2.86
CA GLU A 55 -11.69 -8.82 3.54
C GLU A 55 -10.39 -8.33 2.93
N LEU A 56 -10.27 -7.01 2.75
CA LEU A 56 -9.02 -6.32 2.48
C LEU A 56 -8.56 -5.62 3.74
N LEU A 57 -7.42 -6.03 4.25
CA LEU A 57 -6.84 -5.54 5.50
C LEU A 57 -5.61 -4.68 5.20
N LEU A 58 -5.47 -3.57 5.92
CA LEU A 58 -4.29 -2.72 5.89
C LEU A 58 -3.60 -2.76 7.25
N TRP A 59 -2.31 -3.07 7.25
CA TRP A 59 -1.45 -2.94 8.40
C TRP A 59 -0.65 -1.64 8.29
N ASP A 60 -0.93 -0.67 9.16
CA ASP A 60 -0.07 0.50 9.32
C ASP A 60 1.11 0.12 10.22
N THR A 61 2.31 0.07 9.64
CA THR A 61 3.52 -0.37 10.34
C THR A 61 4.43 0.83 10.63
N PRO A 62 5.11 0.89 11.77
CA PRO A 62 6.16 1.87 11.96
C PRO A 62 7.29 1.68 10.93
N GLY A 63 8.02 2.74 10.63
CA GLY A 63 9.19 2.68 9.75
C GLY A 63 10.27 1.75 10.31
N PHE A 64 11.10 1.20 9.43
CA PHE A 64 12.12 0.21 9.80
C PHE A 64 13.30 0.76 10.63
N GLY A 65 13.42 2.09 10.79
CA GLY A 65 14.54 2.70 11.51
C GLY A 65 15.87 2.45 10.80
N ASP A 66 16.87 1.89 11.50
CA ASP A 66 18.18 1.54 10.91
C ASP A 66 18.08 0.28 10.06
N SER A 67 17.64 0.46 8.81
CA SER A 67 17.39 -0.63 7.85
C SER A 67 18.67 -1.41 7.53
N ARG A 68 19.85 -0.79 7.52
CA ARG A 68 21.14 -1.48 7.26
C ARG A 68 21.45 -2.49 8.38
N ARG A 69 21.37 -2.04 9.62
CA ARG A 69 21.56 -2.89 10.79
C ARG A 69 20.49 -4.00 10.85
N LEU A 70 19.26 -3.66 10.47
CA LEU A 70 18.14 -4.57 10.47
C LEU A 70 18.35 -5.71 9.45
N VAL A 71 18.73 -5.39 8.20
CA VAL A 71 19.08 -6.41 7.18
C VAL A 71 20.18 -7.34 7.66
N ALA A 72 21.27 -6.77 8.20
CA ALA A 72 22.37 -7.57 8.73
C ALA A 72 21.90 -8.53 9.83
N ARG A 73 21.01 -8.07 10.73
CA ARG A 73 20.43 -8.91 11.79
C ARG A 73 19.50 -9.98 11.26
N MET A 74 18.65 -9.63 10.28
CA MET A 74 17.69 -10.57 9.70
C MET A 74 18.38 -11.70 8.91
N ARG A 75 19.51 -11.41 8.26
CA ARG A 75 20.31 -12.43 7.55
C ARG A 75 20.95 -13.47 8.48
N LEU A 76 21.09 -13.17 9.76
CA LEU A 76 21.57 -14.11 10.78
C LEU A 76 20.46 -15.03 11.33
N GLN A 77 19.22 -14.89 10.90
CA GLN A 77 18.13 -15.78 11.31
C GLN A 77 18.41 -17.23 10.85
N GLY A 78 18.10 -18.16 11.73
CA GLY A 78 18.44 -19.57 11.51
C GLY A 78 19.78 -20.02 12.07
N GLN A 79 20.61 -19.07 12.52
CA GLN A 79 21.85 -19.36 13.24
C GLN A 79 21.65 -19.18 14.75
N PRO A 80 22.25 -20.03 15.61
CA PRO A 80 22.11 -19.91 17.07
C PRO A 80 22.51 -18.53 17.61
N VAL A 81 23.60 -17.96 17.06
CA VAL A 81 24.05 -16.60 17.42
C VAL A 81 23.03 -15.55 17.02
N GLY A 82 22.46 -15.66 15.83
CA GLY A 82 21.42 -14.73 15.35
C GLY A 82 20.17 -14.78 16.21
N TRP A 83 19.75 -15.97 16.63
CA TRP A 83 18.64 -16.16 17.56
C TRP A 83 18.91 -15.49 18.91
N PHE A 84 20.07 -15.77 19.52
CA PHE A 84 20.46 -15.16 20.81
C PHE A 84 20.50 -13.63 20.72
N LEU A 85 21.16 -13.09 19.71
CA LEU A 85 21.27 -11.64 19.51
C LEU A 85 19.90 -10.99 19.34
N SER A 86 19.00 -11.60 18.58
CA SER A 86 17.68 -11.07 18.25
C SER A 86 16.68 -11.23 19.39
N GLN A 87 16.61 -12.40 20.03
CA GLN A 87 15.58 -12.69 21.03
C GLN A 87 15.97 -12.31 22.44
N VAL A 88 17.27 -12.30 22.75
CA VAL A 88 17.76 -11.99 24.10
C VAL A 88 18.44 -10.64 24.13
N TRP A 89 19.56 -10.48 23.39
CA TRP A 89 20.39 -9.30 23.49
C TRP A 89 19.70 -7.99 23.06
N ASP A 90 19.12 -7.97 21.86
CA ASP A 90 18.45 -6.76 21.34
C ASP A 90 17.21 -6.40 22.15
N ARG A 91 16.44 -7.38 22.63
CA ARG A 91 15.28 -7.15 23.46
C ARG A 91 15.61 -6.40 24.76
N TRP A 92 16.76 -6.71 25.36
CA TRP A 92 17.18 -6.10 26.64
C TRP A 92 17.96 -4.81 26.45
N ARG A 93 18.80 -4.73 25.41
CA ARG A 93 19.74 -3.61 25.23
C ARG A 93 19.25 -2.53 24.28
N ASP A 94 18.41 -2.88 23.30
CA ASP A 94 17.93 -1.97 22.27
C ASP A 94 16.49 -2.32 21.87
N ARG A 95 15.56 -1.95 22.75
CA ARG A 95 14.13 -2.28 22.59
C ARG A 95 13.54 -1.72 21.30
N ALA A 96 13.98 -0.53 20.86
CA ALA A 96 13.51 0.09 19.61
C ALA A 96 13.96 -0.72 18.40
N PHE A 97 15.21 -1.15 18.37
CA PHE A 97 15.73 -2.01 17.30
C PHE A 97 15.09 -3.40 17.31
N TRP A 98 14.85 -3.97 18.47
CA TRP A 98 14.11 -5.22 18.60
C TRP A 98 12.67 -5.06 18.06
N GLY A 99 11.99 -3.94 18.34
CA GLY A 99 10.69 -3.60 17.78
C GLY A 99 10.71 -3.60 16.25
N SER A 100 11.70 -2.96 15.64
CA SER A 100 11.88 -2.95 14.16
C SER A 100 12.05 -4.38 13.60
N GLN A 101 12.72 -5.28 14.31
CA GLN A 101 12.82 -6.69 13.92
C GLN A 101 11.47 -7.41 13.96
N GLN A 102 10.63 -7.11 14.98
CA GLN A 102 9.28 -7.69 15.06
C GLN A 102 8.39 -7.20 13.91
N VAL A 103 8.47 -5.90 13.57
CA VAL A 103 7.76 -5.34 12.41
C VAL A 103 8.17 -6.05 11.12
N ALA A 104 9.47 -6.21 10.85
CA ALA A 104 9.94 -6.87 9.63
C ALA A 104 9.44 -8.33 9.54
N ARG A 105 9.45 -9.07 10.66
CA ARG A 105 8.90 -10.43 10.73
C ARG A 105 7.40 -10.44 10.51
N HIS A 106 6.68 -9.54 11.17
CA HIS A 106 5.23 -9.42 11.02
C HIS A 106 4.86 -9.19 9.55
N VAL A 107 5.50 -8.23 8.88
CA VAL A 107 5.27 -7.97 7.45
C VAL A 107 5.54 -9.22 6.61
N ARG A 108 6.65 -9.94 6.87
CA ARG A 108 6.97 -11.17 6.14
C ARG A 108 5.92 -12.27 6.34
N ASP A 109 5.46 -12.46 7.56
CA ASP A 109 4.65 -13.62 7.93
C ASP A 109 3.15 -13.38 7.66
N THR A 110 2.68 -12.11 7.65
CA THR A 110 1.25 -11.79 7.55
C THR A 110 0.83 -11.12 6.24
N SER A 111 1.74 -10.41 5.54
CA SER A 111 1.35 -9.65 4.35
C SER A 111 1.29 -10.51 3.09
N ASP A 112 0.31 -10.23 2.25
CA ASP A 112 0.27 -10.73 0.87
C ASP A 112 1.02 -9.77 -0.07
N VAL A 113 0.89 -8.46 0.15
CA VAL A 113 1.54 -7.40 -0.64
C VAL A 113 2.06 -6.30 0.28
N VAL A 114 3.22 -5.74 -0.04
CA VAL A 114 3.76 -4.56 0.63
C VAL A 114 3.50 -3.32 -0.23
N LEU A 115 2.89 -2.30 0.38
CA LEU A 115 2.76 -0.96 -0.17
C LEU A 115 3.90 -0.10 0.40
N TYR A 116 4.88 0.23 -0.42
CA TYR A 116 6.04 1.01 0.01
C TYR A 116 5.92 2.45 -0.47
N LEU A 117 5.83 3.41 0.47
CA LEU A 117 5.72 4.82 0.15
C LEU A 117 7.07 5.47 0.00
N VAL A 118 7.19 6.29 -1.05
CA VAL A 118 8.31 7.21 -1.27
C VAL A 118 7.80 8.65 -1.42
N ASN A 119 8.66 9.61 -1.10
CA ASN A 119 8.41 11.01 -1.35
C ASN A 119 8.78 11.34 -2.80
N ALA A 120 7.80 11.59 -3.66
CA ALA A 120 8.04 11.89 -5.08
C ALA A 120 8.70 13.26 -5.30
N SER A 121 8.63 14.18 -4.33
CA SER A 121 9.32 15.47 -4.42
C SER A 121 10.84 15.36 -4.23
N GLU A 122 11.33 14.23 -3.71
CA GLU A 122 12.74 13.93 -3.55
C GLU A 122 13.28 13.22 -4.80
N PRO A 123 14.43 13.64 -5.36
CA PRO A 123 15.07 12.88 -6.41
C PRO A 123 15.43 11.47 -5.96
N PRO A 124 15.18 10.42 -6.77
CA PRO A 124 15.49 9.04 -6.36
C PRO A 124 16.95 8.80 -5.97
N GLU A 125 17.86 9.59 -6.52
CA GLU A 125 19.30 9.53 -6.24
C GLU A 125 19.64 10.06 -4.84
N ALA A 126 18.84 11.00 -4.33
CA ALA A 126 19.02 11.58 -2.99
C ALA A 126 18.48 10.66 -1.88
N ALA A 127 17.63 9.69 -2.21
CA ALA A 127 17.02 8.76 -1.28
C ALA A 127 18.00 7.69 -0.77
N GLY A 128 18.97 8.09 0.03
CA GLY A 128 20.03 7.20 0.55
C GLY A 128 19.54 6.03 1.42
N TYR A 129 18.31 6.12 1.93
CA TYR A 129 17.62 5.06 2.68
C TYR A 129 17.07 3.94 1.79
N LEU A 130 16.90 4.22 0.48
CA LEU A 130 16.19 3.34 -0.43
C LEU A 130 16.84 1.95 -0.57
N ALA A 131 18.14 1.91 -0.84
CA ALA A 131 18.83 0.65 -1.05
C ALA A 131 18.77 -0.28 0.16
N PRO A 132 19.09 0.12 1.41
CA PRO A 132 18.95 -0.77 2.55
C PRO A 132 17.50 -1.17 2.85
N GLU A 133 16.51 -0.32 2.57
CA GLU A 133 15.10 -0.70 2.75
C GLU A 133 14.63 -1.67 1.68
N MET A 134 15.06 -1.51 0.43
CA MET A 134 14.78 -2.49 -0.63
C MET A 134 15.45 -3.84 -0.36
N ASP A 135 16.67 -3.85 0.18
CA ASP A 135 17.34 -5.09 0.61
C ASP A 135 16.55 -5.81 1.72
N LEU A 136 15.99 -5.05 2.66
CA LEU A 136 15.12 -5.60 3.70
C LEU A 136 13.83 -6.16 3.12
N LEU A 137 13.19 -5.44 2.20
CA LEU A 137 12.00 -5.91 1.50
C LEU A 137 12.28 -7.14 0.65
N GLY A 138 13.49 -7.25 0.08
CA GLY A 138 13.98 -8.46 -0.57
C GLY A 138 14.08 -9.66 0.39
N TRP A 139 14.56 -9.43 1.62
CA TRP A 139 14.57 -10.46 2.65
C TRP A 139 13.14 -10.85 3.11
N ILE A 140 12.21 -9.89 3.18
CA ILE A 140 10.78 -10.13 3.46
C ILE A 140 10.17 -11.02 2.36
N GLY A 141 10.57 -10.84 1.10
CA GLY A 141 10.20 -11.73 0.00
C GLY A 141 8.77 -11.61 -0.49
N LYS A 142 8.07 -10.51 -0.16
CA LYS A 142 6.72 -10.23 -0.65
C LYS A 142 6.75 -9.31 -1.87
N PRO A 143 5.76 -9.38 -2.77
CA PRO A 143 5.64 -8.40 -3.84
C PRO A 143 5.47 -7.00 -3.26
N VAL A 144 6.19 -6.03 -3.85
CA VAL A 144 6.20 -4.63 -3.44
C VAL A 144 5.57 -3.78 -4.53
N LEU A 145 4.57 -2.97 -4.17
CA LEU A 145 4.06 -1.87 -4.97
C LEU A 145 4.61 -0.57 -4.37
N VAL A 146 5.36 0.18 -5.15
CA VAL A 146 5.91 1.47 -4.73
C VAL A 146 4.91 2.56 -5.06
N LEU A 147 4.56 3.37 -4.07
CA LEU A 147 3.58 4.43 -4.17
C LEU A 147 4.28 5.78 -4.08
N LEU A 148 4.18 6.57 -5.15
CA LEU A 148 4.71 7.94 -5.21
C LEU A 148 3.74 8.87 -4.49
N ASN A 149 4.13 9.35 -3.31
CA ASN A 149 3.38 10.29 -2.50
C ASN A 149 4.00 11.69 -2.56
N GLN A 150 3.24 12.72 -2.19
CA GLN A 150 3.69 14.12 -2.22
C GLN A 150 4.07 14.59 -3.63
N LEU A 151 3.24 14.26 -4.62
CA LEU A 151 3.39 14.70 -6.00
C LEU A 151 3.25 16.22 -6.19
N GLY A 152 2.64 16.90 -5.19
CA GLY A 152 2.43 18.34 -5.23
C GLY A 152 1.14 18.76 -5.94
N PRO A 153 1.00 20.06 -6.30
CA PRO A 153 -0.17 20.56 -6.99
C PRO A 153 -0.29 19.94 -8.39
N PRO A 154 -1.48 19.97 -9.00
CA PRO A 154 -1.67 19.47 -10.36
C PRO A 154 -0.62 20.03 -11.33
N ARG A 155 0.02 19.14 -12.07
CA ARG A 155 1.12 19.44 -13.02
C ARG A 155 0.68 19.24 -14.46
N ALA A 156 1.55 19.57 -15.40
CA ALA A 156 1.31 19.31 -16.81
C ALA A 156 1.04 17.82 -17.10
N PRO A 157 0.23 17.48 -18.09
CA PRO A 157 0.03 16.11 -18.53
C PRO A 157 1.37 15.41 -18.80
N GLY A 158 1.54 14.19 -18.31
CA GLY A 158 2.76 13.40 -18.46
C GLY A 158 3.76 13.53 -17.31
N ALA A 159 3.63 14.52 -16.42
CA ALA A 159 4.60 14.71 -15.33
C ALA A 159 4.59 13.57 -14.29
N ASP A 160 3.45 12.96 -14.06
CA ASP A 160 3.35 11.81 -13.15
C ASP A 160 3.97 10.56 -13.77
N GLU A 161 3.82 10.38 -15.08
CA GLU A 161 4.45 9.32 -15.86
C GLU A 161 5.99 9.47 -15.89
N GLU A 162 6.50 10.69 -15.99
CA GLU A 162 7.94 10.97 -15.90
C GLU A 162 8.51 10.59 -14.52
N ASP A 163 7.79 10.90 -13.44
CA ASP A 163 8.19 10.50 -12.10
C ASP A 163 8.14 8.97 -11.94
N VAL A 164 7.10 8.31 -12.43
CA VAL A 164 6.99 6.85 -12.42
C VAL A 164 8.16 6.21 -13.16
N GLU A 165 8.54 6.70 -14.34
CA GLU A 165 9.66 6.18 -15.12
C GLU A 165 10.99 6.37 -14.39
N ARG A 166 11.24 7.53 -13.81
CA ARG A 166 12.44 7.86 -13.04
C ARG A 166 12.61 6.95 -11.82
N TRP A 167 11.54 6.76 -11.04
CA TRP A 167 11.54 5.86 -9.89
C TRP A 167 11.64 4.39 -10.32
N SER A 168 10.96 3.99 -11.40
CA SER A 168 11.02 2.62 -11.94
C SER A 168 12.44 2.27 -12.40
N THR A 169 13.11 3.19 -13.08
CA THR A 169 14.51 3.04 -13.49
C THR A 169 15.44 2.87 -12.29
N ARG A 170 15.22 3.63 -11.23
CA ARG A 170 16.02 3.54 -9.99
C ARG A 170 15.80 2.23 -9.25
N LEU A 171 14.60 1.65 -9.35
CA LEU A 171 14.18 0.46 -8.58
C LEU A 171 14.30 -0.85 -9.36
N ARG A 172 14.71 -0.82 -10.61
CA ARG A 172 14.73 -2.01 -11.51
C ARG A 172 15.57 -3.18 -11.03
N ASP A 173 16.60 -2.91 -10.22
CA ASP A 173 17.54 -3.95 -9.74
C ASP A 173 16.96 -4.77 -8.57
N TRP A 174 15.76 -4.39 -8.04
CA TRP A 174 15.09 -5.11 -6.97
C TRP A 174 13.86 -5.86 -7.49
N PRO A 175 13.97 -7.18 -7.73
CA PRO A 175 12.93 -7.98 -8.40
C PRO A 175 11.62 -8.10 -7.62
N GLN A 176 11.64 -7.86 -6.31
CA GLN A 176 10.42 -7.81 -5.51
C GLN A 176 9.55 -6.59 -5.82
N VAL A 177 10.10 -5.51 -6.35
CA VAL A 177 9.34 -4.33 -6.81
C VAL A 177 8.63 -4.70 -8.11
N ARG A 178 7.30 -4.71 -8.06
CA ARG A 178 6.46 -5.13 -9.18
C ARG A 178 5.94 -3.97 -9.99
N ARG A 179 5.62 -2.85 -9.32
CA ARG A 179 5.14 -1.63 -9.97
C ARG A 179 5.46 -0.40 -9.14
N VAL A 180 5.58 0.72 -9.85
CA VAL A 180 5.61 2.07 -9.28
C VAL A 180 4.33 2.77 -9.73
N LEU A 181 3.61 3.39 -8.80
CA LEU A 181 2.31 4.00 -9.03
C LEU A 181 2.26 5.40 -8.44
N PRO A 182 1.71 6.41 -9.13
CA PRO A 182 1.38 7.68 -8.51
C PRO A 182 0.18 7.48 -7.58
N LEU A 183 0.33 7.81 -6.30
CA LEU A 183 -0.76 7.75 -5.34
C LEU A 183 -0.52 8.76 -4.21
N ASP A 184 -1.00 9.98 -4.40
CA ASP A 184 -0.84 11.07 -3.45
C ASP A 184 -1.91 11.01 -2.34
N ALA A 185 -1.47 11.09 -1.09
CA ALA A 185 -2.35 11.10 0.07
C ALA A 185 -3.23 12.36 0.16
N PHE A 186 -2.79 13.47 -0.42
CA PHE A 186 -3.49 14.75 -0.40
C PHE A 186 -4.36 14.99 -1.63
N ALA A 187 -4.02 14.36 -2.76
CA ALA A 187 -4.73 14.50 -4.03
C ALA A 187 -5.40 13.17 -4.40
N ARG A 188 -6.53 12.88 -3.75
CA ARG A 188 -7.27 11.65 -4.02
C ARG A 188 -7.76 11.64 -5.46
N CYS A 189 -7.13 10.83 -6.30
CA CYS A 189 -7.48 10.65 -7.69
C CYS A 189 -8.04 9.24 -7.92
N TRP A 190 -9.27 9.16 -8.45
CA TRP A 190 -9.93 7.88 -8.74
C TRP A 190 -9.13 7.01 -9.72
N VAL A 191 -8.45 7.63 -10.68
CA VAL A 191 -7.60 6.92 -11.66
C VAL A 191 -6.46 6.20 -10.94
N HIS A 192 -5.83 6.85 -9.97
CA HIS A 192 -4.76 6.26 -9.17
C HIS A 192 -5.26 5.10 -8.31
N GLU A 193 -6.48 5.19 -7.77
CA GLU A 193 -7.09 4.08 -7.03
C GLU A 193 -7.36 2.88 -7.95
N VAL A 194 -7.91 3.09 -9.15
CA VAL A 194 -8.08 2.01 -10.15
C VAL A 194 -6.75 1.35 -10.47
N ALA A 195 -5.69 2.15 -10.70
CA ALA A 195 -4.36 1.65 -10.98
C ALA A 195 -3.81 0.80 -9.82
N LEU A 196 -4.09 1.18 -8.57
CA LEU A 196 -3.72 0.39 -7.39
C LEU A 196 -4.46 -0.96 -7.38
N TRP A 197 -5.78 -0.97 -7.62
CA TRP A 197 -6.56 -2.21 -7.67
C TRP A 197 -6.10 -3.15 -8.78
N ASP A 198 -5.79 -2.62 -9.96
CA ASP A 198 -5.22 -3.39 -11.07
C ASP A 198 -3.86 -3.98 -10.74
N ALA A 199 -3.00 -3.19 -10.08
CA ALA A 199 -1.70 -3.65 -9.66
C ALA A 199 -1.77 -4.74 -8.58
N LEU A 200 -2.67 -4.61 -7.59
CA LEU A 200 -2.92 -5.64 -6.59
C LEU A 200 -3.37 -6.95 -7.22
N ALA A 201 -4.33 -6.89 -8.15
CA ALA A 201 -4.80 -8.08 -8.86
C ALA A 201 -3.68 -8.80 -9.65
N GLN A 202 -2.73 -8.05 -10.22
CA GLN A 202 -1.62 -8.62 -11.00
C GLN A 202 -0.53 -9.29 -10.14
N VAL A 203 -0.34 -8.86 -8.90
CA VAL A 203 0.75 -9.36 -8.04
C VAL A 203 0.32 -10.46 -7.07
N LEU A 204 -0.99 -10.59 -6.84
CA LEU A 204 -1.54 -11.63 -5.99
C LEU A 204 -1.49 -13.01 -6.67
N PRO A 205 -1.23 -14.09 -5.91
CA PRO A 205 -1.19 -15.43 -6.45
C PRO A 205 -2.59 -15.91 -6.88
N PRO A 206 -2.67 -16.92 -7.76
CA PRO A 206 -3.94 -17.38 -8.35
C PRO A 206 -5.01 -17.80 -7.34
N ASP A 207 -4.62 -18.34 -6.19
CA ASP A 207 -5.54 -18.75 -5.12
C ASP A 207 -6.21 -17.56 -4.40
N ARG A 208 -5.67 -16.34 -4.53
CA ARG A 208 -6.21 -15.10 -4.00
C ARG A 208 -7.07 -14.31 -5.00
N GLN A 209 -7.03 -14.67 -6.29
CA GLN A 209 -7.77 -13.95 -7.34
C GLN A 209 -9.29 -13.91 -7.12
N PRO A 210 -9.96 -15.01 -6.72
CA PRO A 210 -11.41 -14.95 -6.48
C PRO A 210 -11.81 -13.93 -5.40
N ALA A 211 -11.04 -13.84 -4.30
CA ALA A 211 -11.29 -12.86 -3.25
C ALA A 211 -10.99 -11.43 -3.73
N MET A 212 -9.94 -11.25 -4.55
CA MET A 212 -9.61 -9.95 -5.14
C MET A 212 -10.73 -9.45 -6.06
N ASP A 213 -11.32 -10.33 -6.87
CA ASP A 213 -12.42 -9.99 -7.78
C ASP A 213 -13.67 -9.56 -7.02
N THR A 214 -14.06 -10.27 -5.95
CA THR A 214 -15.20 -9.89 -5.10
C THR A 214 -14.97 -8.56 -4.38
N LEU A 215 -13.77 -8.33 -3.86
CA LEU A 215 -13.38 -7.08 -3.22
C LEU A 215 -13.37 -5.91 -4.21
N ARG A 216 -12.83 -6.13 -5.41
CA ARG A 216 -12.85 -5.11 -6.48
C ARG A 216 -14.28 -4.72 -6.87
N ALA A 217 -15.18 -5.70 -7.03
CA ALA A 217 -16.58 -5.46 -7.31
C ALA A 217 -17.26 -4.65 -6.19
N ALA A 218 -16.99 -4.99 -4.93
CA ALA A 218 -17.51 -4.26 -3.77
C ALA A 218 -17.01 -2.81 -3.73
N TRP A 219 -15.70 -2.57 -4.03
CA TRP A 219 -15.14 -1.24 -4.12
C TRP A 219 -15.81 -0.42 -5.23
N GLN A 220 -15.99 -0.98 -6.42
CA GLN A 220 -16.65 -0.33 -7.55
C GLN A 220 -18.11 0.04 -7.21
N ALA A 221 -18.85 -0.87 -6.58
CA ALA A 221 -20.23 -0.62 -6.15
C ALA A 221 -20.31 0.54 -5.12
N GLY A 222 -19.42 0.56 -4.12
CA GLY A 222 -19.36 1.64 -3.13
C GLY A 222 -19.04 3.00 -3.76
N ARG A 223 -18.16 3.02 -4.77
CA ARG A 223 -17.82 4.25 -5.51
C ARG A 223 -18.98 4.76 -6.36
N THR A 224 -19.70 3.85 -7.01
CA THR A 224 -20.87 4.22 -7.79
C THR A 224 -21.91 4.92 -6.92
N LEU A 225 -22.18 4.42 -5.72
CA LEU A 225 -23.08 5.04 -4.75
C LEU A 225 -22.60 6.44 -4.30
N GLN A 226 -21.31 6.64 -4.08
CA GLN A 226 -20.78 7.96 -3.73
C GLN A 226 -20.97 8.99 -4.83
N VAL A 227 -20.72 8.62 -6.09
CA VAL A 227 -20.94 9.52 -7.24
C VAL A 227 -22.43 9.90 -7.34
N PHE A 228 -23.36 9.00 -7.05
CA PHE A 228 -24.79 9.31 -6.99
C PHE A 228 -25.13 10.34 -5.92
N HIS A 229 -24.65 10.14 -4.71
CA HIS A 229 -24.94 11.06 -3.61
C HIS A 229 -24.41 12.48 -3.89
N LEU A 230 -23.25 12.60 -4.50
CA LEU A 230 -22.64 13.87 -4.84
C LEU A 230 -23.28 14.57 -6.05
N SER A 231 -23.81 13.81 -7.01
CA SER A 231 -24.42 14.36 -8.23
C SER A 231 -25.91 14.64 -8.13
N GLY A 232 -26.58 14.19 -7.06
CA GLY A 232 -28.04 14.28 -6.93
C GLY A 232 -28.80 13.46 -7.97
N ALA A 233 -28.11 12.59 -8.74
CA ALA A 233 -28.69 11.76 -9.78
C ALA A 233 -29.36 10.53 -9.18
N GLY A 234 -30.61 10.24 -9.61
CA GLY A 234 -31.33 9.02 -9.20
C GLY A 234 -30.72 7.75 -9.84
N PRO A 235 -31.11 6.57 -9.35
CA PRO A 235 -30.56 5.27 -9.78
C PRO A 235 -30.79 4.93 -11.26
N ASP A 236 -31.69 5.64 -11.93
CA ASP A 236 -32.08 5.42 -13.34
C ASP A 236 -31.45 6.41 -14.32
N HIS A 237 -30.43 7.17 -13.90
CA HIS A 237 -29.82 8.18 -14.76
C HIS A 237 -29.06 7.56 -15.94
N PRO A 238 -29.25 8.02 -17.20
CA PRO A 238 -28.75 7.37 -18.42
C PRO A 238 -27.23 7.12 -18.49
N TRP A 239 -26.41 7.93 -17.81
CA TRP A 239 -24.95 7.73 -17.82
C TRP A 239 -24.44 6.66 -16.85
N LEU A 240 -25.31 6.03 -16.06
CA LEU A 240 -24.95 4.86 -15.22
C LEU A 240 -24.54 3.62 -16.00
N GLY A 241 -25.12 3.41 -17.17
CA GLY A 241 -24.69 2.33 -18.05
C GLY A 241 -23.22 2.44 -18.42
N HIS A 242 -22.73 3.67 -18.58
CA HIS A 242 -21.33 3.93 -18.94
C HIS A 242 -20.35 3.73 -17.77
N VAL A 243 -20.79 3.96 -16.53
CA VAL A 243 -19.98 3.69 -15.32
C VAL A 243 -19.83 2.17 -15.11
N ARG A 244 -20.92 1.40 -15.28
CA ARG A 244 -20.90 -0.06 -15.16
C ARG A 244 -20.03 -0.75 -16.20
N GLU A 245 -19.90 -0.16 -17.39
CA GLU A 245 -19.12 -0.74 -18.49
C GLU A 245 -17.68 -0.24 -18.60
N GLY A 246 -17.20 0.54 -17.62
CA GLY A 246 -15.83 1.11 -17.62
C GLY A 246 -15.56 2.15 -18.71
N ARG A 247 -16.57 2.52 -19.50
CA ARG A 247 -16.47 3.49 -20.62
C ARG A 247 -16.52 4.94 -20.17
N TYR A 248 -16.86 5.19 -18.91
CA TYR A 248 -17.02 6.54 -18.37
C TYR A 248 -15.71 7.34 -18.33
N LEU A 249 -14.59 6.66 -18.13
CA LEU A 249 -13.26 7.31 -18.11
C LEU A 249 -12.94 8.03 -19.43
N LYS A 250 -13.26 7.44 -20.59
CA LYS A 250 -13.05 8.06 -21.91
C LYS A 250 -13.98 9.24 -22.17
N ALA A 251 -15.20 9.21 -21.63
CA ALA A 251 -16.20 10.25 -21.89
C ALA A 251 -16.01 11.50 -21.01
N VAL A 252 -15.51 11.36 -19.78
CA VAL A 252 -15.21 12.50 -18.89
C VAL A 252 -13.92 13.18 -19.28
N TRP A 253 -12.87 12.43 -19.67
CA TRP A 253 -11.61 13.00 -20.13
C TRP A 253 -11.73 13.75 -21.47
N GLY A 254 -12.59 13.30 -22.36
CA GLY A 254 -12.84 13.98 -23.65
C GLY A 254 -13.61 15.29 -23.56
N ARG A 255 -14.13 15.71 -22.39
CA ARG A 255 -14.87 16.96 -22.19
C ARG A 255 -14.22 17.95 -21.22
N LEU A 256 -13.13 17.56 -20.59
CA LEU A 256 -12.38 18.41 -19.66
C LEU A 256 -11.08 18.97 -20.23
N TRP A 257 -10.82 18.69 -21.53
CA TRP A 257 -9.71 19.25 -22.32
C TRP A 257 -10.18 19.73 -23.69
#